data_6684d949384f30b40b8d5f5c015fdcf9
#
_entry.id   6684d949384f30b40b8d5f5c015fdcf9
#
_cell.length_a   1.000
_cell.length_b   1.000
_cell.length_c   1.000
_cell.angle_alpha   90.00
_cell.angle_beta   90.00
_cell.angle_gamma   90.00
#
_symmetry.space_group_name_H-M   'P 1'
#
loop_
_entity.id
_entity.type
_entity.pdbx_description
1 polymer ?
#
loop_
_entity_poly.entity_id
_entity_poly.type
_entity_poly.pdbx_seq_one_letter_code
_entity_poly.pdbx_strand_id
1 'polypeptide(L)'
;MDHYHDASKAYLEHYAKELLETLFPERYSHLEHSERPDLIMGDDYGIEVTWAMFENQGRANGLLTVTAGKTMEELNKGIRRNIEKANIEMLAGEDGIICGYTDRSHKNKVTDYDLLREYLKKKNKAEGYSTKKTDLFIFPALAQIDDWLGKEIIEGFLKDIADTEDRPFNNIIVYEEPTLYLYDYSNKEMLIMRGQQEQIIKCMKSADEYSGYSKRYHQ
;
A
#
# COMPACT_ATOMS: atom_id res chain seq x y z
N MET A 1 1.41 11.83 17.98
CA MET A 1 0.69 11.94 16.69
C MET A 1 1.13 10.91 15.65
N ASP A 2 2.13 10.09 15.95
CA ASP A 2 2.75 9.16 14.99
C ASP A 2 2.18 7.73 14.98
N HIS A 3 1.36 7.38 15.98
CA HIS A 3 0.92 5.99 16.18
C HIS A 3 -0.04 5.43 15.09
N TYR A 4 -0.76 6.27 14.36
CA TYR A 4 -1.68 5.81 13.30
C TYR A 4 -0.93 5.46 12.01
N HIS A 5 0.09 6.24 11.68
CA HIS A 5 0.93 5.97 10.50
C HIS A 5 1.74 4.69 10.70
N ASP A 6 2.29 4.50 11.89
CA ASP A 6 3.11 3.33 12.24
C ASP A 6 2.29 2.02 12.24
N ALA A 7 1.04 2.06 12.72
CA ALA A 7 0.19 0.89 12.72
C ALA A 7 -0.21 0.44 11.30
N SER A 8 -0.50 1.41 10.43
CA SER A 8 -0.83 1.12 9.03
C SER A 8 0.38 0.58 8.28
N LYS A 9 1.58 1.09 8.56
CA LYS A 9 2.83 0.60 7.98
C LYS A 9 3.11 -0.83 8.42
N ALA A 10 3.11 -1.10 9.72
CA ALA A 10 3.33 -2.44 10.26
C ALA A 10 2.31 -3.46 9.75
N TYR A 11 1.05 -3.07 9.58
CA TYR A 11 0.03 -3.91 8.97
C TYR A 11 0.39 -4.28 7.53
N LEU A 12 0.72 -3.31 6.69
CA LEU A 12 1.01 -3.54 5.28
C LEU A 12 2.28 -4.37 5.09
N GLU A 13 3.32 -4.12 5.86
CA GLU A 13 4.55 -4.90 5.83
C GLU A 13 4.29 -6.36 6.21
N HIS A 14 3.55 -6.61 7.29
CA HIS A 14 3.23 -7.98 7.69
C HIS A 14 2.28 -8.65 6.70
N TYR A 15 1.32 -7.91 6.15
CA TYR A 15 0.42 -8.44 5.13
C TYR A 15 1.17 -8.83 3.85
N ALA A 16 2.13 -8.01 3.39
CA ALA A 16 3.01 -8.35 2.27
C ALA A 16 3.80 -9.64 2.53
N LYS A 17 4.37 -9.78 3.75
CA LYS A 17 5.07 -10.98 4.19
C LYS A 17 4.19 -12.21 4.05
N GLU A 18 3.02 -12.20 4.68
CA GLU A 18 2.09 -13.34 4.68
C GLU A 18 1.62 -13.70 3.26
N LEU A 19 1.33 -12.70 2.41
CA LEU A 19 0.96 -12.92 1.02
C LEU A 19 2.07 -13.60 0.22
N LEU A 20 3.31 -13.14 0.36
CA LEU A 20 4.46 -13.68 -0.37
C LEU A 20 4.75 -15.11 0.07
N GLU A 21 4.81 -15.38 1.37
CA GLU A 21 5.05 -16.72 1.90
C GLU A 21 3.91 -17.70 1.58
N THR A 22 2.67 -17.21 1.45
CA THR A 22 1.51 -18.03 1.12
C THR A 22 1.39 -18.32 -0.38
N LEU A 23 1.62 -17.31 -1.22
CA LEU A 23 1.34 -17.40 -2.66
C LEU A 23 2.57 -17.77 -3.50
N PHE A 24 3.78 -17.47 -3.02
CA PHE A 24 5.05 -17.80 -3.67
C PHE A 24 6.04 -18.47 -2.69
N PRO A 25 5.65 -19.57 -2.00
CA PRO A 25 6.45 -20.18 -0.93
C PRO A 25 7.82 -20.69 -1.43
N GLU A 26 7.93 -21.10 -2.69
CA GLU A 26 9.19 -21.55 -3.31
C GLU A 26 10.19 -20.40 -3.50
N ARG A 27 9.71 -19.17 -3.57
CA ARG A 27 10.53 -17.98 -3.83
C ARG A 27 10.76 -17.14 -2.59
N TYR A 28 9.76 -17.04 -1.74
CA TYR A 28 9.78 -16.26 -0.51
C TYR A 28 9.43 -17.16 0.66
N SER A 29 10.41 -17.42 1.51
CA SER A 29 10.23 -18.23 2.72
C SER A 29 11.05 -17.65 3.86
N HIS A 30 10.53 -17.71 5.08
CA HIS A 30 11.22 -17.21 6.25
C HIS A 30 11.58 -15.72 6.15
N LEU A 31 10.62 -14.89 5.69
CA LEU A 31 10.77 -13.44 5.68
C LEU A 31 10.74 -12.91 7.11
N GLU A 32 11.67 -12.03 7.43
CA GLU A 32 11.78 -11.35 8.72
C GLU A 32 11.58 -9.85 8.56
N HIS A 33 10.98 -9.20 9.56
CA HIS A 33 10.85 -7.75 9.57
C HIS A 33 12.20 -7.07 9.78
N SER A 34 12.40 -5.97 9.07
CA SER A 34 13.60 -5.16 9.12
C SER A 34 13.24 -3.67 8.97
N GLU A 35 14.22 -2.78 9.18
CA GLU A 35 14.00 -1.35 8.97
C GLU A 35 14.27 -0.91 7.53
N ARG A 36 15.23 -1.58 6.86
CA ARG A 36 15.65 -1.15 5.53
C ARG A 36 16.41 -2.25 4.76
N PRO A 37 15.78 -2.93 3.84
CA PRO A 37 14.36 -2.85 3.42
C PRO A 37 13.40 -3.35 4.50
N ASP A 38 12.09 -3.17 4.30
CA ASP A 38 11.06 -3.49 5.29
C ASP A 38 10.98 -4.98 5.68
N LEU A 39 11.33 -5.89 4.73
CA LEU A 39 11.44 -7.33 4.96
C LEU A 39 12.78 -7.83 4.42
N ILE A 40 13.34 -8.85 5.07
CA ILE A 40 14.57 -9.52 4.65
C ILE A 40 14.39 -11.04 4.60
N MET A 41 15.17 -11.68 3.73
CA MET A 41 15.31 -13.12 3.64
C MET A 41 16.82 -13.45 3.61
N GLY A 42 17.34 -13.87 4.77
CA GLY A 42 18.78 -13.96 4.98
C GLY A 42 19.48 -12.61 4.86
N ASP A 43 20.79 -12.63 4.59
CA ASP A 43 21.63 -11.41 4.63
C ASP A 43 21.63 -10.61 3.32
N ASP A 44 21.23 -11.23 2.22
CA ASP A 44 21.48 -10.68 0.87
C ASP A 44 20.21 -10.25 0.13
N TYR A 45 19.03 -10.63 0.60
CA TYR A 45 17.79 -10.41 -0.10
C TYR A 45 16.78 -9.65 0.74
N GLY A 46 16.13 -8.67 0.15
CA GLY A 46 15.14 -7.86 0.85
C GLY A 46 13.93 -7.49 0.00
N ILE A 47 12.91 -6.98 0.65
CA ILE A 47 11.68 -6.51 0.03
C ILE A 47 11.31 -5.18 0.66
N GLU A 48 11.24 -4.16 -0.16
CA GLU A 48 10.70 -2.87 0.24
C GLU A 48 9.21 -2.85 -0.04
N VAL A 49 8.41 -2.48 0.95
CA VAL A 49 6.95 -2.44 0.86
C VAL A 49 6.49 -0.99 0.73
N THR A 50 5.56 -0.73 -0.17
CA THR A 50 5.03 0.62 -0.35
C THR A 50 3.54 0.62 -0.66
N TRP A 51 2.92 1.74 -0.42
CA TRP A 51 1.52 1.98 -0.70
C TRP A 51 1.40 3.07 -1.76
N ALA A 52 0.95 2.69 -2.97
CA ALA A 52 0.65 3.65 -4.02
C ALA A 52 -0.75 4.22 -3.82
N MET A 53 -0.82 5.53 -3.65
CA MET A 53 -2.06 6.26 -3.44
C MET A 53 -2.20 7.33 -4.51
N PHE A 54 -3.40 7.65 -4.93
CA PHE A 54 -3.63 8.82 -5.76
C PHE A 54 -3.29 10.12 -5.00
N GLU A 55 -3.01 11.18 -5.71
CA GLU A 55 -2.32 12.38 -5.23
C GLU A 55 -2.89 12.97 -3.93
N ASN A 56 -4.23 12.98 -3.76
CA ASN A 56 -4.87 13.57 -2.60
C ASN A 56 -5.17 12.59 -1.45
N GLN A 57 -5.06 11.29 -1.68
CA GLN A 57 -5.49 10.28 -0.70
C GLN A 57 -4.68 10.30 0.59
N GLY A 58 -3.35 10.42 0.49
CA GLY A 58 -2.50 10.54 1.68
C GLY A 58 -2.88 11.74 2.55
N ARG A 59 -3.21 12.88 1.90
CA ARG A 59 -3.68 14.08 2.59
C ARG A 59 -5.06 13.89 3.20
N ALA A 60 -5.98 13.25 2.47
CA ALA A 60 -7.33 12.95 2.93
C ALA A 60 -7.32 12.00 4.14
N ASN A 61 -6.51 10.94 4.08
CA ASN A 61 -6.31 10.01 5.19
C ASN A 61 -5.76 10.72 6.43
N GLY A 62 -4.77 11.61 6.27
CA GLY A 62 -4.26 12.42 7.37
C GLY A 62 -5.31 13.36 7.96
N LEU A 63 -6.18 13.93 7.14
CA LEU A 63 -7.31 14.75 7.63
C LEU A 63 -8.35 13.89 8.34
N LEU A 64 -8.72 12.73 7.81
CA LEU A 64 -9.64 11.82 8.47
C LEU A 64 -9.13 11.40 9.86
N THR A 65 -7.84 11.09 9.99
CA THR A 65 -7.23 10.71 11.28
C THR A 65 -7.46 11.77 12.38
N VAL A 66 -7.44 13.07 12.05
CA VAL A 66 -7.62 14.14 13.02
C VAL A 66 -9.07 14.60 13.19
N THR A 67 -9.97 14.16 12.32
CA THR A 67 -11.38 14.56 12.29
C THR A 67 -12.35 13.45 12.66
N ALA A 68 -11.99 12.18 12.48
CA ALA A 68 -12.83 11.05 12.82
C ALA A 68 -13.27 11.11 14.30
N GLY A 69 -14.53 10.78 14.55
CA GLY A 69 -15.14 10.85 15.87
C GLY A 69 -15.56 12.26 16.31
N LYS A 70 -15.45 13.28 15.45
CA LYS A 70 -15.87 14.66 15.71
C LYS A 70 -16.98 15.06 14.75
N THR A 71 -17.74 16.07 15.13
CA THR A 71 -18.66 16.73 14.21
C THR A 71 -17.94 17.84 13.43
N MET A 72 -18.53 18.29 12.31
CA MET A 72 -17.95 19.39 11.52
C MET A 72 -17.86 20.71 12.34
N GLU A 73 -18.76 20.92 13.27
CA GLU A 73 -18.78 22.10 14.15
C GLU A 73 -17.60 22.14 15.11
N GLU A 74 -17.14 21.00 15.58
CA GLU A 74 -16.02 20.87 16.50
C GLU A 74 -14.65 21.11 15.82
N LEU A 75 -14.62 21.10 14.49
CA LEU A 75 -13.38 21.33 13.75
C LEU A 75 -12.98 22.80 13.78
N ASN A 76 -11.72 23.07 14.12
CA ASN A 76 -11.17 24.41 14.04
C ASN A 76 -11.05 24.90 12.57
N LYS A 77 -10.94 26.24 12.42
CA LYS A 77 -10.88 26.89 11.10
C LYS A 77 -9.72 26.38 10.22
N GLY A 78 -8.58 26.02 10.83
CA GLY A 78 -7.42 25.50 10.12
C GLY A 78 -7.69 24.14 9.48
N ILE A 79 -8.32 23.23 10.22
CA ILE A 79 -8.71 21.91 9.71
C ILE A 79 -9.74 22.05 8.58
N ARG A 80 -10.81 22.84 8.77
CA ARG A 80 -11.82 23.08 7.72
C ARG A 80 -11.20 23.62 6.44
N ARG A 81 -10.27 24.58 6.53
CA ARG A 81 -9.54 25.11 5.37
C ARG A 81 -8.67 24.05 4.71
N ASN A 82 -8.09 23.13 5.46
CA ASN A 82 -7.30 22.03 4.88
C ASN A 82 -8.17 20.99 4.16
N ILE A 83 -9.38 20.71 4.66
CA ILE A 83 -10.40 19.88 4.00
C ILE A 83 -10.78 20.50 2.64
N GLU A 84 -11.09 21.81 2.61
CA GLU A 84 -11.39 22.53 1.38
C GLU A 84 -10.24 22.49 0.37
N LYS A 85 -8.99 22.72 0.82
CA LYS A 85 -7.79 22.67 -0.02
C LYS A 85 -7.50 21.27 -0.53
N ALA A 86 -7.87 20.23 0.20
CA ALA A 86 -7.72 18.84 -0.22
C ALA A 86 -8.80 18.43 -1.24
N ASN A 87 -9.79 19.30 -1.48
CA ASN A 87 -10.93 19.04 -2.37
C ASN A 87 -11.67 17.73 -2.01
N ILE A 88 -11.82 17.48 -0.72
CA ILE A 88 -12.55 16.33 -0.19
C ILE A 88 -13.81 16.77 0.54
N GLU A 89 -14.74 15.85 0.70
CA GLU A 89 -15.94 16.00 1.51
C GLU A 89 -15.90 14.97 2.64
N MET A 90 -16.03 15.44 3.89
CA MET A 90 -16.12 14.54 5.04
C MET A 90 -17.50 13.91 5.08
N LEU A 91 -17.54 12.61 5.25
CA LEU A 91 -18.75 11.83 5.43
C LEU A 91 -19.04 11.68 6.91
N ALA A 92 -20.28 11.98 7.31
CA ALA A 92 -20.73 11.82 8.68
C ALA A 92 -21.88 10.81 8.74
N GLY A 93 -21.97 10.08 9.85
CA GLY A 93 -23.09 9.20 10.17
C GLY A 93 -24.35 9.99 10.48
N GLU A 94 -25.44 9.30 10.82
CA GLU A 94 -26.73 9.90 11.22
C GLU A 94 -26.61 10.78 12.48
N ASP A 95 -25.62 10.50 13.31
CA ASP A 95 -25.26 11.26 14.52
C ASP A 95 -24.43 12.53 14.24
N GLY A 96 -24.09 12.79 12.98
CA GLY A 96 -23.24 13.91 12.55
C GLY A 96 -21.75 13.70 12.81
N ILE A 97 -21.34 12.51 13.27
CA ILE A 97 -19.95 12.18 13.56
C ILE A 97 -19.23 11.78 12.27
N ILE A 98 -18.07 12.39 12.00
CA ILE A 98 -17.24 12.12 10.84
C ILE A 98 -16.68 10.70 10.96
N CYS A 99 -16.95 9.87 9.92
CA CYS A 99 -16.51 8.49 9.84
C CYS A 99 -15.76 8.16 8.54
N GLY A 100 -15.70 9.10 7.58
CA GLY A 100 -15.07 8.88 6.29
C GLY A 100 -14.89 10.16 5.48
N TYR A 101 -14.49 10.01 4.23
CA TYR A 101 -14.46 11.10 3.26
C TYR A 101 -14.74 10.60 1.85
N THR A 102 -15.11 11.51 0.95
CA THR A 102 -15.10 11.28 -0.50
C THR A 102 -14.25 12.34 -1.20
N ASP A 103 -13.57 11.95 -2.26
CA ASP A 103 -12.79 12.87 -3.09
C ASP A 103 -13.72 13.53 -4.11
N ARG A 104 -13.73 14.86 -4.14
CA ARG A 104 -14.52 15.64 -5.11
C ARG A 104 -13.87 15.75 -6.48
N SER A 105 -12.61 15.32 -6.63
CA SER A 105 -11.86 15.43 -7.88
C SER A 105 -12.22 14.37 -8.93
N HIS A 106 -13.09 13.43 -8.63
CA HIS A 106 -13.42 12.26 -9.46
C HIS A 106 -12.22 11.33 -9.80
N LYS A 107 -11.07 11.53 -9.16
CA LYS A 107 -9.90 10.66 -9.27
C LYS A 107 -9.89 9.64 -8.13
N ASN A 108 -10.85 8.73 -8.16
CA ASN A 108 -10.99 7.72 -7.09
C ASN A 108 -10.24 6.41 -7.39
N LYS A 109 -9.37 6.41 -8.43
CA LYS A 109 -8.63 5.22 -8.83
C LYS A 109 -7.14 5.46 -8.80
N VAL A 110 -6.40 4.49 -8.29
CA VAL A 110 -4.94 4.42 -8.51
C VAL A 110 -4.72 4.16 -10.00
N THR A 111 -3.81 4.89 -10.59
CA THR A 111 -3.45 4.80 -11.99
C THR A 111 -2.04 4.25 -12.15
N ASP A 112 -1.65 3.90 -13.37
CA ASP A 112 -0.27 3.60 -13.76
C ASP A 112 0.70 4.72 -13.35
N TYR A 113 0.27 5.97 -13.46
CA TYR A 113 1.05 7.13 -13.00
C TYR A 113 1.31 7.11 -11.49
N ASP A 114 0.32 6.73 -10.68
CA ASP A 114 0.50 6.65 -9.22
C ASP A 114 1.44 5.51 -8.85
N LEU A 115 1.36 4.37 -9.52
CA LEU A 115 2.31 3.26 -9.39
C LEU A 115 3.73 3.69 -9.76
N LEU A 116 3.89 4.35 -10.89
CA LEU A 116 5.18 4.86 -11.37
C LEU A 116 5.77 5.88 -10.40
N ARG A 117 4.95 6.79 -9.87
CA ARG A 117 5.38 7.78 -8.88
C ARG A 117 5.94 7.12 -7.62
N GLU A 118 5.27 6.11 -7.09
CA GLU A 118 5.76 5.38 -5.91
C GLU A 118 7.02 4.58 -6.23
N TYR A 119 7.10 3.93 -7.37
CA TYR A 119 8.32 3.30 -7.85
C TYR A 119 9.50 4.28 -7.87
N LEU A 120 9.34 5.44 -8.48
CA LEU A 120 10.39 6.45 -8.58
C LEU A 120 10.83 6.99 -7.21
N LYS A 121 9.89 7.18 -6.28
CA LYS A 121 10.22 7.57 -4.90
C LYS A 121 11.10 6.51 -4.21
N LYS A 122 10.78 5.24 -4.38
CA LYS A 122 11.54 4.14 -3.79
C LYS A 122 12.87 3.92 -4.52
N LYS A 123 12.90 4.05 -5.84
CA LYS A 123 14.11 4.02 -6.65
C LYS A 123 15.15 5.01 -6.13
N ASN A 124 14.75 6.26 -5.86
CA ASN A 124 15.65 7.31 -5.37
C ASN A 124 16.21 7.04 -3.95
N LYS A 125 15.63 6.09 -3.22
CA LYS A 125 16.06 5.70 -1.86
C LYS A 125 16.77 4.36 -1.82
N ALA A 126 16.83 3.64 -2.92
CA ALA A 126 17.31 2.26 -2.99
C ALA A 126 18.79 2.09 -2.61
N GLU A 127 19.63 3.11 -2.83
CA GLU A 127 21.05 3.09 -2.42
C GLU A 127 21.25 2.92 -0.90
N GLY A 128 20.21 3.15 -0.10
CA GLY A 128 20.24 3.00 1.35
C GLY A 128 19.86 1.62 1.89
N TYR A 129 19.57 0.64 1.02
CA TYR A 129 19.19 -0.70 1.45
C TYR A 129 20.42 -1.51 1.87
N SER A 130 20.27 -2.33 2.93
CA SER A 130 21.34 -3.18 3.47
C SER A 130 21.59 -4.44 2.65
N THR A 131 20.62 -4.83 1.82
CA THR A 131 20.62 -6.06 1.02
C THR A 131 21.19 -5.83 -0.38
N LYS A 132 21.85 -6.85 -0.94
CA LYS A 132 22.40 -6.80 -2.31
C LYS A 132 21.33 -6.87 -3.39
N LYS A 133 20.23 -7.52 -3.08
CA LYS A 133 19.07 -7.68 -3.95
C LYS A 133 17.83 -7.25 -3.21
N THR A 134 17.03 -6.41 -3.82
CA THR A 134 15.79 -5.94 -3.22
C THR A 134 14.67 -5.98 -4.24
N ASP A 135 13.53 -6.52 -3.84
CA ASP A 135 12.28 -6.43 -4.58
C ASP A 135 11.46 -5.24 -4.07
N LEU A 136 10.58 -4.72 -4.90
CA LEU A 136 9.61 -3.70 -4.51
C LEU A 136 8.20 -4.31 -4.52
N PHE A 137 7.56 -4.29 -3.36
CA PHE A 137 6.15 -4.69 -3.20
C PHE A 137 5.27 -3.45 -3.12
N ILE A 138 4.29 -3.33 -4.01
CA ILE A 138 3.38 -2.19 -4.11
C ILE A 138 1.96 -2.64 -3.82
N PHE A 139 1.36 -2.05 -2.79
CA PHE A 139 -0.09 -2.06 -2.60
C PHE A 139 -0.69 -0.86 -3.34
N PRO A 140 -1.56 -1.02 -4.33
CA PRO A 140 -2.41 0.05 -4.81
C PRO A 140 -3.41 0.41 -3.71
N ALA A 141 -3.62 1.69 -3.49
CA ALA A 141 -4.65 2.10 -2.54
C ALA A 141 -6.02 1.83 -3.14
N LEU A 142 -6.78 1.00 -2.49
CA LEU A 142 -8.19 0.82 -2.80
C LEU A 142 -8.95 2.07 -2.31
N ALA A 143 -9.44 2.85 -3.24
CA ALA A 143 -10.28 4.01 -2.90
C ALA A 143 -11.70 3.59 -2.52
N GLN A 144 -12.21 2.54 -3.15
CA GLN A 144 -13.50 1.90 -2.86
C GLN A 144 -13.42 0.43 -3.25
N ILE A 145 -14.28 -0.40 -2.66
CA ILE A 145 -14.33 -1.86 -2.83
C ILE A 145 -14.53 -2.30 -4.30
N ASP A 146 -15.07 -1.41 -5.14
CA ASP A 146 -15.38 -1.70 -6.56
C ASP A 146 -14.35 -1.12 -7.55
N ASP A 147 -13.32 -0.42 -7.08
CA ASP A 147 -12.32 0.24 -7.93
C ASP A 147 -11.05 -0.61 -8.07
N TRP A 148 -11.14 -1.63 -8.92
CA TRP A 148 -10.00 -2.48 -9.27
C TRP A 148 -9.07 -1.78 -10.25
N LEU A 149 -7.77 -1.88 -9.98
CA LEU A 149 -6.74 -1.49 -10.93
C LEU A 149 -6.68 -2.59 -11.99
N GLY A 150 -7.16 -2.35 -13.18
CA GLY A 150 -7.25 -3.39 -14.19
C GLY A 150 -5.90 -4.06 -14.49
N LYS A 151 -5.92 -5.36 -14.71
CA LYS A 151 -4.75 -6.18 -15.08
C LYS A 151 -3.88 -5.52 -16.15
N GLU A 152 -4.51 -4.91 -17.17
CA GLU A 152 -3.84 -4.25 -18.29
C GLU A 152 -3.00 -3.04 -17.85
N ILE A 153 -3.45 -2.28 -16.85
CA ILE A 153 -2.72 -1.15 -16.27
C ILE A 153 -1.49 -1.65 -15.53
N ILE A 154 -1.64 -2.71 -14.72
CA ILE A 154 -0.53 -3.31 -13.98
C ILE A 154 0.50 -3.89 -14.95
N GLU A 155 0.06 -4.64 -15.95
CA GLU A 155 0.95 -5.22 -16.95
C GLU A 155 1.67 -4.13 -17.77
N GLY A 156 0.97 -3.05 -18.15
CA GLY A 156 1.56 -1.91 -18.83
C GLY A 156 2.65 -1.25 -17.99
N PHE A 157 2.34 -0.90 -16.75
CA PHE A 157 3.30 -0.34 -15.79
C PHE A 157 4.54 -1.22 -15.61
N LEU A 158 4.35 -2.52 -15.40
CA LEU A 158 5.47 -3.45 -15.18
C LEU A 158 6.33 -3.62 -16.44
N LYS A 159 5.75 -3.59 -17.64
CA LYS A 159 6.47 -3.61 -18.91
C LYS A 159 7.28 -2.33 -19.14
N ASP A 160 6.68 -1.17 -18.87
CA ASP A 160 7.36 0.13 -19.03
C ASP A 160 8.62 0.22 -18.15
N ILE A 161 8.56 -0.35 -16.94
CA ILE A 161 9.72 -0.43 -16.05
C ILE A 161 10.73 -1.48 -16.54
N ALA A 162 10.28 -2.56 -17.18
CA ALA A 162 11.16 -3.65 -17.65
C ALA A 162 12.24 -3.17 -18.62
N ASP A 163 11.94 -2.18 -19.43
CA ASP A 163 12.83 -1.64 -20.46
C ASP A 163 13.80 -0.56 -19.93
N THR A 164 13.71 -0.20 -18.64
CA THR A 164 14.66 0.74 -18.03
C THR A 164 15.99 0.05 -17.69
N GLU A 165 17.11 0.63 -18.13
CA GLU A 165 18.46 0.07 -17.90
C GLU A 165 18.87 0.19 -16.41
N ASP A 166 18.52 1.29 -15.77
CA ASP A 166 18.87 1.57 -14.38
C ASP A 166 17.72 1.18 -13.43
N ARG A 167 17.71 -0.07 -13.02
CA ARG A 167 16.70 -0.65 -12.14
C ARG A 167 17.29 -1.04 -10.79
N PRO A 168 16.91 -0.36 -9.70
CA PRO A 168 17.40 -0.67 -8.36
C PRO A 168 16.73 -1.90 -7.75
N PHE A 169 15.61 -2.39 -8.33
CA PHE A 169 14.88 -3.52 -7.81
C PHE A 169 15.06 -4.75 -8.72
N ASN A 170 15.20 -5.90 -8.09
CA ASN A 170 15.29 -7.19 -8.76
C ASN A 170 13.98 -7.59 -9.42
N ASN A 171 12.88 -7.41 -8.69
CA ASN A 171 11.53 -7.65 -9.16
C ASN A 171 10.60 -6.55 -8.67
N ILE A 172 9.47 -6.36 -9.35
CA ILE A 172 8.38 -5.53 -8.88
C ILE A 172 7.15 -6.42 -8.74
N ILE A 173 6.50 -6.28 -7.59
CA ILE A 173 5.31 -7.03 -7.20
C ILE A 173 4.20 -6.03 -6.97
N VAL A 174 3.06 -6.22 -7.63
CA VAL A 174 1.85 -5.43 -7.39
C VAL A 174 0.76 -6.36 -6.89
N TYR A 175 0.15 -6.03 -5.76
CA TYR A 175 -0.95 -6.79 -5.20
C TYR A 175 -2.27 -6.07 -5.42
N GLU A 176 -3.11 -6.62 -6.28
CA GLU A 176 -4.50 -6.24 -6.42
C GLU A 176 -5.38 -7.42 -5.98
N GLU A 177 -6.02 -7.28 -4.83
CA GLU A 177 -6.75 -8.37 -4.19
C GLU A 177 -7.73 -9.08 -5.16
N PRO A 178 -7.67 -10.39 -5.26
CA PRO A 178 -6.83 -11.34 -4.55
C PRO A 178 -5.56 -11.78 -5.31
N THR A 179 -5.03 -10.95 -6.22
CA THR A 179 -4.02 -11.36 -7.21
C THR A 179 -2.69 -10.64 -6.97
N LEU A 180 -1.60 -11.40 -6.95
CA LEU A 180 -0.22 -10.89 -7.03
C LEU A 180 0.27 -10.95 -8.48
N TYR A 181 0.78 -9.83 -8.96
CA TYR A 181 1.48 -9.67 -10.22
C TYR A 181 2.96 -9.47 -9.93
N LEU A 182 3.81 -10.39 -10.35
CA LEU A 182 5.26 -10.30 -10.16
C LEU A 182 5.92 -10.27 -11.53
N TYR A 183 6.68 -9.23 -11.84
CA TYR A 183 7.55 -9.20 -13.00
C TYR A 183 8.96 -9.62 -12.62
N ASP A 184 9.36 -10.79 -13.12
CA ASP A 184 10.73 -11.31 -13.00
C ASP A 184 11.60 -10.74 -14.11
N TYR A 185 12.40 -9.74 -13.78
CA TYR A 185 13.25 -9.07 -14.75
C TYR A 185 14.38 -9.96 -15.28
N SER A 186 14.83 -10.93 -14.50
CA SER A 186 15.90 -11.85 -14.92
C SER A 186 15.43 -12.77 -16.03
N ASN A 187 14.19 -13.25 -15.93
CA ASN A 187 13.57 -14.14 -16.91
C ASN A 187 12.68 -13.39 -17.92
N LYS A 188 12.44 -12.10 -17.73
CA LYS A 188 11.51 -11.27 -18.52
C LYS A 188 10.10 -11.87 -18.57
N GLU A 189 9.65 -12.39 -17.45
CA GLU A 189 8.39 -13.11 -17.33
C GLU A 189 7.46 -12.46 -16.30
N MET A 190 6.18 -12.43 -16.63
CA MET A 190 5.12 -12.05 -15.71
C MET A 190 4.56 -13.27 -15.02
N LEU A 191 4.73 -13.37 -13.71
CA LEU A 191 4.11 -14.39 -12.88
C LEU A 191 2.85 -13.80 -12.24
N ILE A 192 1.73 -14.51 -12.40
CA ILE A 192 0.43 -14.09 -11.85
C ILE A 192 -0.05 -15.19 -10.92
N MET A 193 -0.26 -14.86 -9.66
CA MET A 193 -0.75 -15.79 -8.66
C MET A 193 -2.02 -15.23 -8.02
N ARG A 194 -3.10 -15.99 -8.12
CA ARG A 194 -4.37 -15.64 -7.48
C ARG A 194 -4.56 -16.44 -6.20
N GLY A 195 -4.68 -15.74 -5.10
CA GLY A 195 -4.98 -16.34 -3.80
C GLY A 195 -6.43 -16.79 -3.70
N GLN A 196 -6.66 -17.86 -2.96
CA GLN A 196 -8.00 -18.26 -2.54
C GLN A 196 -8.48 -17.34 -1.43
N GLN A 197 -9.77 -17.07 -1.36
CA GLN A 197 -10.35 -16.15 -0.37
C GLN A 197 -9.94 -16.49 1.07
N GLU A 198 -9.93 -17.77 1.42
CA GLU A 198 -9.54 -18.23 2.75
C GLU A 198 -8.07 -17.92 3.07
N GLN A 199 -7.18 -18.06 2.08
CA GLN A 199 -5.76 -17.72 2.23
C GLN A 199 -5.59 -16.22 2.46
N ILE A 200 -6.25 -15.39 1.67
CA ILE A 200 -6.21 -13.93 1.79
C ILE A 200 -6.72 -13.47 3.15
N ILE A 201 -7.88 -14.00 3.59
CA ILE A 201 -8.45 -13.68 4.91
C ILE A 201 -7.49 -14.08 6.04
N LYS A 202 -6.79 -15.23 5.90
CA LYS A 202 -5.79 -15.66 6.89
C LYS A 202 -4.62 -14.69 6.95
N CYS A 203 -4.09 -14.26 5.81
CA CYS A 203 -3.01 -13.28 5.75
C CYS A 203 -3.44 -11.93 6.37
N MET A 204 -4.65 -11.45 6.07
CA MET A 204 -5.20 -10.22 6.67
C MET A 204 -5.33 -10.31 8.19
N LYS A 205 -5.83 -11.43 8.71
CA LYS A 205 -5.95 -11.66 10.17
C LYS A 205 -4.59 -11.70 10.85
N SER A 206 -3.61 -12.38 10.26
CA SER A 206 -2.24 -12.41 10.77
C SER A 206 -1.65 -10.99 10.85
N ALA A 207 -1.83 -10.19 9.81
CA ALA A 207 -1.36 -8.81 9.78
C ALA A 207 -2.07 -7.92 10.82
N ASP A 208 -3.35 -8.14 11.03
CA ASP A 208 -4.14 -7.43 12.02
C ASP A 208 -3.71 -7.76 13.45
N GLU A 209 -3.51 -9.04 13.74
CA GLU A 209 -3.00 -9.51 15.03
C GLU A 209 -1.60 -8.96 15.31
N TYR A 210 -0.70 -8.97 14.32
CA TYR A 210 0.66 -8.47 14.44
C TYR A 210 0.70 -6.96 14.70
N SER A 211 -0.03 -6.18 13.92
CA SER A 211 -0.02 -4.72 14.01
C SER A 211 -0.90 -4.17 15.15
N GLY A 212 -1.84 -4.97 15.67
CA GLY A 212 -2.88 -4.54 16.60
C GLY A 212 -3.84 -3.52 15.98
N TYR A 213 -3.97 -3.51 14.65
CA TYR A 213 -4.72 -2.50 13.90
C TYR A 213 -6.19 -2.45 14.31
N SER A 214 -6.90 -3.58 14.35
CA SER A 214 -8.33 -3.62 14.71
C SER A 214 -8.62 -3.27 16.17
N LYS A 215 -7.71 -3.56 17.08
CA LYS A 215 -7.89 -3.22 18.51
C LYS A 215 -7.96 -1.72 18.77
N ARG A 216 -7.52 -0.89 17.83
CA ARG A 216 -7.49 0.58 17.95
C ARG A 216 -8.77 1.24 17.44
N TYR A 217 -9.56 0.53 16.63
CA TYR A 217 -10.84 1.05 16.09
C TYR A 217 -12.06 0.71 16.94
N HIS A 218 -11.90 -0.15 17.95
CA HIS A 218 -12.98 -0.60 18.83
C HIS A 218 -12.82 -0.08 20.27
N GLN A 219 -11.91 0.87 20.52
CA GLN A 219 -11.80 1.65 21.75
C GLN A 219 -12.26 3.09 21.51
#